data_37507a8b6a6ed0eed78305032336e317
#
_entry.id   37507a8b6a6ed0eed78305032336e317
#
_cell.length_a   1.000
_cell.length_b   1.000
_cell.length_c   1.000
_cell.angle_alpha   90.00
_cell.angle_beta   90.00
_cell.angle_gamma   90.00
#
_symmetry.space_group_name_H-M   'P 1'
#
loop_
_entity.id
_entity.type
_entity.pdbx_description
1 polymer ?
#
loop_
_entity_poly.entity_id
_entity_poly.type
_entity_poly.pdbx_seq_one_letter_code
_entity_poly.pdbx_strand_id
1 'polypeptide(L)'
;IDMLVAPGSSLGGARPKANVVDENGHLWIVKFPSAGDTKDSGAWEMVTAEMARSCGVEMSECRAQRFGSRHHSFMTERFDRTDRSRRIHFASAMTLLGYTDGASHTEGASYLELAEWIIANCDDTDRNLEQLWRRIVFNIAVSNCDDHLRNHGFLLTPQGWRLSPAYDINPDEYGTCLLYTSPSPRDSTSS
;
A
#
# COMPACT_ATOMS: atom_id res chain seq x y z
N ILE A 1 5.29 -23.84 9.16
CA ILE A 1 4.41 -22.75 9.61
C ILE A 1 3.01 -23.22 9.35
N ASP A 2 2.31 -23.61 10.41
CA ASP A 2 0.88 -23.95 10.34
C ASP A 2 0.08 -22.63 10.30
N MET A 3 -0.35 -22.24 9.12
CA MET A 3 -1.22 -21.07 8.92
C MET A 3 -2.65 -21.55 8.69
N LEU A 4 -3.58 -21.08 9.50
CA LEU A 4 -5.00 -21.36 9.34
C LEU A 4 -5.66 -20.24 8.52
N VAL A 5 -6.43 -20.62 7.50
CA VAL A 5 -7.22 -19.66 6.72
C VAL A 5 -8.31 -19.07 7.62
N ALA A 6 -8.29 -17.75 7.79
CA ALA A 6 -9.31 -17.04 8.54
C ALA A 6 -10.52 -16.76 7.65
N PRO A 7 -11.74 -17.22 8.01
CA PRO A 7 -12.94 -16.96 7.23
C PRO A 7 -13.37 -15.48 7.31
N GLY A 8 -13.87 -14.93 6.22
CA GLY A 8 -14.76 -13.76 6.24
C GLY A 8 -14.16 -12.40 5.99
N SER A 9 -13.18 -12.23 5.08
CA SER A 9 -12.90 -10.90 4.54
C SER A 9 -12.81 -10.93 3.02
N SER A 10 -13.59 -10.08 2.36
CA SER A 10 -13.39 -9.77 0.95
C SER A 10 -12.09 -8.98 0.82
N LEU A 11 -11.06 -9.60 0.25
CA LEU A 11 -9.82 -8.93 -0.11
C LEU A 11 -9.95 -8.50 -1.57
N GLY A 12 -9.95 -7.20 -1.83
CA GLY A 12 -9.96 -6.65 -3.20
C GLY A 12 -8.68 -6.97 -3.97
N GLY A 13 -8.74 -6.79 -5.30
CA GLY A 13 -7.60 -6.93 -6.22
C GLY A 13 -7.57 -8.24 -7.01
N ALA A 14 -6.87 -8.23 -8.15
CA ALA A 14 -6.92 -9.27 -9.18
C ALA A 14 -6.24 -10.60 -8.81
N ARG A 15 -5.32 -10.61 -7.82
CA ARG A 15 -4.58 -11.82 -7.41
C ARG A 15 -5.32 -12.60 -6.33
N PRO A 16 -5.24 -13.95 -6.35
CA PRO A 16 -5.77 -14.78 -5.26
C PRO A 16 -5.13 -14.36 -3.92
N LYS A 17 -5.95 -14.08 -2.94
CA LYS A 17 -5.54 -13.63 -1.61
C LYS A 17 -6.30 -14.40 -0.53
N ALA A 18 -5.65 -14.61 0.62
CA ALA A 18 -6.30 -15.16 1.81
C ALA A 18 -5.84 -14.42 3.06
N ASN A 19 -6.70 -14.37 4.06
CA ASN A 19 -6.27 -14.07 5.43
C ASN A 19 -5.87 -15.36 6.11
N VAL A 20 -4.74 -15.33 6.78
CA VAL A 20 -4.23 -16.47 7.55
C VAL A 20 -3.80 -15.98 8.92
N VAL A 21 -3.86 -16.86 9.90
CA VAL A 21 -3.38 -16.60 11.27
C VAL A 21 -2.14 -17.46 11.49
N ASP A 22 -1.07 -16.85 11.99
CA ASP A 22 0.13 -17.58 12.37
C ASP A 22 0.00 -18.22 13.75
N GLU A 23 1.01 -18.98 14.16
CA GLU A 23 1.08 -19.66 15.45
C GLU A 23 1.02 -18.72 16.68
N ASN A 24 1.35 -17.43 16.49
CA ASN A 24 1.30 -16.41 17.53
C ASN A 24 -0.05 -15.68 17.57
N GLY A 25 -0.97 -16.02 16.65
CA GLY A 25 -2.28 -15.37 16.53
C GLY A 25 -2.28 -14.09 15.71
N HIS A 26 -1.17 -13.74 15.04
CA HIS A 26 -1.11 -12.58 14.16
C HIS A 26 -1.83 -12.86 12.83
N LEU A 27 -2.55 -11.87 12.36
CA LEU A 27 -3.31 -11.97 11.11
C LEU A 27 -2.49 -11.45 9.94
N TRP A 28 -2.36 -12.27 8.91
CA TRP A 28 -1.60 -11.99 7.69
C TRP A 28 -2.50 -11.98 6.46
N ILE A 29 -2.13 -11.21 5.48
CA ILE A 29 -2.64 -11.32 4.12
C ILE A 29 -1.60 -12.08 3.30
N VAL A 30 -2.04 -13.17 2.66
CA VAL A 30 -1.21 -13.94 1.73
C VAL A 30 -1.71 -13.69 0.32
N LYS A 31 -0.82 -13.22 -0.55
CA LYS A 31 -1.03 -13.09 -1.98
C LYS A 31 -0.39 -14.29 -2.67
N PHE A 32 -1.20 -15.13 -3.30
CA PHE A 32 -0.72 -16.31 -4.01
C PHE A 32 -0.31 -16.00 -5.45
N PRO A 33 0.65 -16.76 -6.01
CA PRO A 33 0.93 -16.65 -7.43
C PRO A 33 -0.29 -17.04 -8.27
N SER A 34 -0.47 -16.36 -9.37
CA SER A 34 -1.48 -16.69 -10.38
C SER A 34 -0.94 -17.73 -11.36
N ALA A 35 -1.81 -18.56 -11.91
CA ALA A 35 -1.43 -19.57 -12.92
C ALA A 35 -0.79 -18.95 -14.19
N GLY A 36 -1.11 -17.71 -14.51
CA GLY A 36 -0.55 -16.95 -15.64
C GLY A 36 0.70 -16.16 -15.35
N ASP A 37 1.26 -16.23 -14.12
CA ASP A 37 2.44 -15.43 -13.76
C ASP A 37 3.67 -15.90 -14.55
N THR A 38 4.24 -15.01 -15.33
CA THR A 38 5.51 -15.19 -16.02
C THR A 38 6.72 -14.82 -15.15
N LYS A 39 6.49 -14.01 -14.11
CA LYS A 39 7.48 -13.48 -13.15
C LYS A 39 7.15 -13.94 -11.74
N ASP A 40 8.17 -14.01 -10.90
CA ASP A 40 7.99 -14.27 -9.45
C ASP A 40 7.59 -12.99 -8.72
N SER A 41 6.33 -12.58 -8.92
CA SER A 41 5.82 -11.32 -8.36
C SER A 41 5.86 -11.29 -6.83
N GLY A 42 5.68 -12.43 -6.16
CA GLY A 42 5.77 -12.49 -4.71
C GLY A 42 7.20 -12.21 -4.20
N ALA A 43 8.22 -12.71 -4.92
CA ALA A 43 9.61 -12.39 -4.61
C ALA A 43 9.93 -10.91 -4.89
N TRP A 44 9.44 -10.36 -5.99
CA TRP A 44 9.64 -8.94 -6.31
C TRP A 44 8.96 -8.02 -5.29
N GLU A 45 7.75 -8.33 -4.86
CA GLU A 45 7.06 -7.57 -3.82
C GLU A 45 7.82 -7.60 -2.49
N MET A 46 8.45 -8.75 -2.14
CA MET A 46 9.30 -8.86 -0.96
C MET A 46 10.55 -7.99 -1.05
N VAL A 47 11.29 -8.06 -2.17
CA VAL A 47 12.47 -7.22 -2.40
C VAL A 47 12.11 -5.74 -2.32
N THR A 48 10.99 -5.35 -2.96
CA THR A 48 10.52 -3.97 -2.94
C THR A 48 10.17 -3.52 -1.51
N ALA A 49 9.52 -4.36 -0.71
CA ALA A 49 9.20 -4.05 0.69
C ALA A 49 10.47 -3.86 1.54
N GLU A 50 11.51 -4.68 1.35
CA GLU A 50 12.79 -4.53 2.04
C GLU A 50 13.52 -3.25 1.62
N MET A 51 13.52 -2.94 0.32
CA MET A 51 14.08 -1.68 -0.18
C MET A 51 13.35 -0.47 0.38
N ALA A 52 12.01 -0.49 0.38
CA ALA A 52 11.19 0.58 0.94
C ALA A 52 11.53 0.83 2.42
N ARG A 53 11.62 -0.26 3.20
CA ARG A 53 12.01 -0.19 4.62
C ARG A 53 13.41 0.39 4.80
N SER A 54 14.36 0.00 3.94
CA SER A 54 15.74 0.53 3.96
C SER A 54 15.81 2.02 3.62
N CYS A 55 14.84 2.52 2.84
CA CYS A 55 14.67 3.94 2.53
C CYS A 55 13.85 4.71 3.58
N GLY A 56 13.50 4.07 4.71
CA GLY A 56 12.75 4.68 5.80
C GLY A 56 11.25 4.81 5.55
N VAL A 57 10.70 4.09 4.57
CA VAL A 57 9.25 3.93 4.42
C VAL A 57 8.76 2.92 5.46
N GLU A 58 7.76 3.31 6.24
CA GLU A 58 7.14 2.40 7.20
C GLU A 58 6.35 1.30 6.48
N MET A 59 6.76 0.05 6.70
CA MET A 59 6.15 -1.15 6.13
C MET A 59 5.79 -2.12 7.24
N SER A 60 4.67 -2.83 7.11
CA SER A 60 4.37 -4.00 7.94
C SER A 60 5.42 -5.10 7.76
N GLU A 61 5.47 -6.04 8.69
CA GLU A 61 6.30 -7.22 8.49
C GLU A 61 5.87 -7.99 7.25
N CYS A 62 6.84 -8.41 6.44
CA CYS A 62 6.62 -9.09 5.17
C CYS A 62 7.46 -10.36 5.12
N ARG A 63 6.96 -11.37 4.43
CA ARG A 63 7.65 -12.65 4.17
C ARG A 63 7.32 -13.12 2.77
N ALA A 64 8.24 -13.84 2.15
CA ALA A 64 7.99 -14.55 0.90
C ALA A 64 8.28 -16.03 1.09
N GLN A 65 7.34 -16.90 0.67
CA GLN A 65 7.48 -18.33 0.81
C GLN A 65 6.83 -19.07 -0.36
N ARG A 66 7.41 -20.21 -0.76
CA ARG A 66 6.82 -21.11 -1.76
C ARG A 66 5.96 -22.18 -1.09
N PHE A 67 4.70 -22.28 -1.52
CA PHE A 67 3.75 -23.28 -1.08
C PHE A 67 3.44 -24.26 -2.21
N GLY A 68 4.43 -25.08 -2.60
CA GLY A 68 4.25 -26.06 -3.68
C GLY A 68 4.13 -25.49 -5.10
N SER A 69 4.32 -24.18 -5.28
CA SER A 69 4.30 -23.48 -6.56
C SER A 69 5.71 -23.10 -7.03
N ARG A 70 5.86 -22.80 -8.34
CA ARG A 70 7.09 -22.30 -8.93
C ARG A 70 7.50 -20.93 -8.37
N HIS A 71 6.52 -20.07 -8.09
CA HIS A 71 6.68 -18.71 -7.64
C HIS A 71 6.38 -18.56 -6.15
N HIS A 72 6.91 -17.53 -5.51
CA HIS A 72 6.67 -17.22 -4.11
C HIS A 72 5.26 -16.64 -3.91
N SER A 73 4.65 -16.99 -2.79
CA SER A 73 3.57 -16.21 -2.20
C SER A 73 4.17 -15.11 -1.36
N PHE A 74 3.65 -13.89 -1.48
CA PHE A 74 3.99 -12.77 -0.62
C PHE A 74 3.02 -12.71 0.54
N MET A 75 3.54 -12.45 1.73
CA MET A 75 2.75 -12.36 2.96
C MET A 75 3.08 -11.05 3.66
N THR A 76 2.06 -10.35 4.12
CA THR A 76 2.21 -9.13 4.92
C THR A 76 1.33 -9.20 6.15
N GLU A 77 1.89 -8.82 7.30
CA GLU A 77 1.13 -8.73 8.55
C GLU A 77 0.12 -7.60 8.47
N ARG A 78 -1.08 -7.84 8.98
CA ARG A 78 -2.14 -6.81 9.01
C ARG A 78 -1.88 -5.78 10.10
N PHE A 79 -1.67 -4.57 9.68
CA PHE A 79 -1.48 -3.40 10.56
C PHE A 79 -2.79 -2.86 11.18
N ASP A 80 -3.94 -3.28 10.65
CA ASP A 80 -5.26 -2.88 11.16
C ASP A 80 -5.77 -3.79 12.30
N ARG A 81 -4.83 -4.44 12.98
CA ARG A 81 -5.10 -5.29 14.15
C ARG A 81 -4.14 -4.94 15.28
N THR A 82 -4.65 -5.02 16.51
CA THR A 82 -3.80 -5.01 17.70
C THR A 82 -3.25 -6.41 17.98
N ASP A 83 -2.26 -6.53 18.87
CA ASP A 83 -1.71 -7.83 19.34
C ASP A 83 -2.79 -8.76 19.92
N ARG A 84 -3.94 -8.21 20.32
CA ARG A 84 -5.11 -8.97 20.79
C ARG A 84 -6.15 -9.19 19.69
N SER A 85 -5.76 -9.07 18.43
CA SER A 85 -6.63 -9.23 17.24
C SER A 85 -7.84 -8.30 17.19
N ARG A 86 -7.88 -7.21 17.98
CA ARG A 86 -8.93 -6.19 17.88
C ARG A 86 -8.71 -5.36 16.63
N ARG A 87 -9.80 -5.02 15.97
CA ARG A 87 -9.75 -4.16 14.78
C ARG A 87 -9.39 -2.72 15.18
N ILE A 88 -8.44 -2.14 14.44
CA ILE A 88 -8.22 -0.71 14.39
C ILE A 88 -9.02 -0.20 13.19
N HIS A 89 -9.73 0.91 13.36
CA HIS A 89 -10.50 1.47 12.25
C HIS A 89 -9.56 1.94 11.14
N PHE A 90 -9.80 1.44 9.94
CA PHE A 90 -9.02 1.71 8.75
C PHE A 90 -9.91 2.31 7.66
N ALA A 91 -9.42 3.34 6.99
CA ALA A 91 -10.03 3.88 5.78
C ALA A 91 -8.95 4.21 4.74
N SER A 92 -9.25 4.00 3.46
CA SER A 92 -8.36 4.45 2.39
C SER A 92 -8.49 5.95 2.16
N ALA A 93 -7.45 6.58 1.60
CA ALA A 93 -7.49 7.97 1.16
C ALA A 93 -8.68 8.21 0.21
N MET A 94 -8.94 7.28 -0.69
CA MET A 94 -10.09 7.36 -1.58
C MET A 94 -11.41 7.55 -0.81
N THR A 95 -11.61 6.77 0.27
CA THR A 95 -12.80 6.88 1.11
C THR A 95 -12.85 8.20 1.87
N LEU A 96 -11.71 8.62 2.43
CA LEU A 96 -11.62 9.81 3.29
C LEU A 96 -11.75 11.12 2.49
N LEU A 97 -11.29 11.12 1.25
CA LEU A 97 -11.42 12.24 0.32
C LEU A 97 -12.74 12.24 -0.46
N GLY A 98 -13.56 11.18 -0.30
CA GLY A 98 -14.88 11.08 -0.94
C GLY A 98 -14.85 10.71 -2.42
N TYR A 99 -13.74 10.15 -2.91
CA TYR A 99 -13.64 9.69 -4.28
C TYR A 99 -14.25 8.30 -4.49
N THR A 100 -14.70 8.06 -5.72
CA THR A 100 -15.16 6.76 -6.20
C THR A 100 -14.06 6.03 -6.96
N ASP A 101 -14.26 4.75 -7.22
CA ASP A 101 -13.29 3.93 -7.95
C ASP A 101 -13.09 4.46 -9.38
N GLY A 102 -11.83 4.60 -9.79
CA GLY A 102 -11.45 5.16 -11.08
C GLY A 102 -11.22 6.68 -11.08
N ALA A 103 -11.40 7.36 -9.94
CA ALA A 103 -11.05 8.78 -9.84
C ALA A 103 -9.57 9.05 -10.19
N SER A 104 -9.36 10.02 -11.06
CA SER A 104 -8.05 10.40 -11.59
C SER A 104 -7.69 11.84 -11.24
N HIS A 105 -6.49 12.26 -11.63
CA HIS A 105 -6.04 13.64 -11.50
C HIS A 105 -6.99 14.67 -12.17
N THR A 106 -7.75 14.28 -13.19
CA THR A 106 -8.73 15.16 -13.83
C THR A 106 -9.92 15.50 -12.93
N GLU A 107 -10.15 14.69 -11.89
CA GLU A 107 -11.19 14.91 -10.88
C GLU A 107 -10.63 15.54 -9.60
N GLY A 108 -9.34 15.93 -9.59
CA GLY A 108 -8.69 16.60 -8.47
C GLY A 108 -7.87 15.67 -7.56
N ALA A 109 -7.94 14.36 -7.74
CA ALA A 109 -7.18 13.40 -6.93
C ALA A 109 -5.67 13.65 -7.06
N SER A 110 -5.03 14.06 -5.98
CA SER A 110 -3.61 14.39 -5.99
C SER A 110 -2.94 14.12 -4.64
N TYR A 111 -1.61 14.00 -4.65
CA TYR A 111 -0.84 13.93 -3.41
C TYR A 111 -0.90 15.23 -2.60
N LEU A 112 -1.16 16.38 -3.25
CA LEU A 112 -1.32 17.65 -2.55
C LEU A 112 -2.60 17.65 -1.73
N GLU A 113 -3.72 17.20 -2.29
CA GLU A 113 -4.97 17.05 -1.57
C GLU A 113 -4.83 16.07 -0.40
N LEU A 114 -4.09 14.97 -0.60
CA LEU A 114 -3.79 14.03 0.47
C LEU A 114 -2.94 14.67 1.58
N ALA A 115 -1.97 15.50 1.23
CA ALA A 115 -1.16 16.26 2.19
C ALA A 115 -2.01 17.28 2.97
N GLU A 116 -2.91 18.00 2.30
CA GLU A 116 -3.87 18.91 2.94
C GLU A 116 -4.78 18.16 3.93
N TRP A 117 -5.26 16.98 3.55
CA TRP A 117 -6.07 16.15 4.43
C TRP A 117 -5.28 15.70 5.67
N ILE A 118 -4.00 15.30 5.49
CA ILE A 118 -3.09 14.95 6.61
C ILE A 118 -2.92 16.12 7.55
N ILE A 119 -2.67 17.31 7.04
CA ILE A 119 -2.51 18.54 7.84
C ILE A 119 -3.74 18.82 8.70
N ALA A 120 -4.93 18.59 8.15
CA ALA A 120 -6.18 18.89 8.81
C ALA A 120 -6.63 17.82 9.83
N ASN A 121 -6.22 16.53 9.67
CA ASN A 121 -6.87 15.43 10.36
C ASN A 121 -5.93 14.49 11.14
N CYS A 122 -4.61 14.51 10.86
CA CYS A 122 -3.68 13.58 11.49
C CYS A 122 -3.11 14.11 12.81
N ASP A 123 -2.79 13.19 13.71
CA ASP A 123 -2.26 13.48 15.05
C ASP A 123 -0.81 13.98 15.03
N ASP A 124 0.04 13.39 14.20
CA ASP A 124 1.46 13.73 14.04
C ASP A 124 1.69 14.15 12.57
N THR A 125 1.33 15.39 12.29
CA THR A 125 1.33 15.93 10.93
C THR A 125 2.69 15.80 10.25
N ASP A 126 3.77 16.19 10.92
CA ASP A 126 5.11 16.22 10.34
C ASP A 126 5.58 14.81 9.96
N ARG A 127 5.40 13.83 10.86
CA ARG A 127 5.72 12.43 10.59
C ARG A 127 4.88 11.86 9.45
N ASN A 128 3.57 12.13 9.43
CA ASN A 128 2.69 11.62 8.38
C ASN A 128 3.03 12.22 7.02
N LEU A 129 3.37 13.50 6.95
CA LEU A 129 3.82 14.16 5.72
C LEU A 129 5.19 13.62 5.25
N GLU A 130 6.13 13.41 6.18
CA GLU A 130 7.42 12.79 5.86
C GLU A 130 7.22 11.38 5.28
N GLN A 131 6.36 10.56 5.89
CA GLN A 131 6.07 9.23 5.39
C GLN A 131 5.35 9.26 4.04
N LEU A 132 4.44 10.18 3.80
CA LEU A 132 3.82 10.36 2.49
C LEU A 132 4.88 10.72 1.44
N TRP A 133 5.75 11.70 1.74
CA TRP A 133 6.81 12.12 0.84
C TRP A 133 7.76 10.97 0.50
N ARG A 134 8.22 10.19 1.50
CA ARG A 134 9.08 9.02 1.30
C ARG A 134 8.43 8.00 0.37
N ARG A 135 7.13 7.72 0.54
CA ARG A 135 6.37 6.81 -0.34
C ARG A 135 6.31 7.29 -1.76
N ILE A 136 5.98 8.56 -1.97
CA ILE A 136 5.93 9.16 -3.31
C ILE A 136 7.28 9.02 -4.02
N VAL A 137 8.37 9.44 -3.35
CA VAL A 137 9.71 9.33 -3.92
C VAL A 137 10.09 7.87 -4.19
N PHE A 138 9.77 6.96 -3.29
CA PHE A 138 10.05 5.55 -3.47
C PHE A 138 9.24 4.94 -4.61
N ASN A 139 7.93 5.21 -4.71
CA ASN A 139 7.07 4.76 -5.80
C ASN A 139 7.60 5.22 -7.17
N ILE A 140 8.07 6.46 -7.25
CA ILE A 140 8.73 7.00 -8.44
C ILE A 140 10.01 6.20 -8.75
N ALA A 141 10.86 5.96 -7.75
CA ALA A 141 12.15 5.29 -7.93
C ALA A 141 12.02 3.82 -8.40
N VAL A 142 10.96 3.11 -7.96
CA VAL A 142 10.70 1.73 -8.38
C VAL A 142 9.72 1.63 -9.56
N SER A 143 9.36 2.76 -10.17
CA SER A 143 8.41 2.85 -11.28
C SER A 143 7.06 2.20 -10.96
N ASN A 144 6.54 2.37 -9.74
CA ASN A 144 5.22 1.90 -9.38
C ASN A 144 4.16 2.74 -10.10
N CYS A 145 3.64 2.22 -11.20
CA CYS A 145 2.63 2.89 -12.03
C CYS A 145 1.19 2.68 -11.55
N ASP A 146 0.99 1.84 -10.55
CA ASP A 146 -0.34 1.52 -9.99
C ASP A 146 -0.54 2.17 -8.61
N ASP A 147 0.10 3.30 -8.35
CA ASP A 147 -0.10 4.04 -7.10
C ASP A 147 -1.36 4.92 -7.19
N HIS A 148 -2.38 4.57 -6.45
CA HIS A 148 -3.67 5.24 -6.43
C HIS A 148 -4.16 5.43 -4.98
N LEU A 149 -5.20 6.26 -4.77
CA LEU A 149 -5.71 6.62 -3.45
C LEU A 149 -6.14 5.44 -2.56
N ARG A 150 -6.38 4.25 -3.12
CA ARG A 150 -6.63 3.03 -2.33
C ARG A 150 -5.37 2.45 -1.71
N ASN A 151 -4.19 2.78 -2.25
CA ASN A 151 -2.90 2.32 -1.73
C ASN A 151 -2.35 3.19 -0.60
N HIS A 152 -3.07 4.28 -0.28
CA HIS A 152 -2.80 5.13 0.88
C HIS A 152 -3.92 4.92 1.91
N GLY A 153 -3.59 4.29 3.02
CA GLY A 153 -4.53 4.01 4.09
C GLY A 153 -4.26 4.83 5.35
N PHE A 154 -5.28 4.96 6.17
CA PHE A 154 -5.21 5.64 7.47
C PHE A 154 -5.81 4.77 8.56
N LEU A 155 -5.21 4.85 9.74
CA LEU A 155 -5.67 4.20 10.97
C LEU A 155 -6.20 5.27 11.92
N LEU A 156 -7.36 5.03 12.49
CA LEU A 156 -7.90 5.90 13.53
C LEU A 156 -7.39 5.43 14.90
N THR A 157 -6.60 6.27 15.53
CA THR A 157 -6.07 6.08 16.89
C THR A 157 -6.84 6.95 17.89
N PRO A 158 -6.66 6.75 19.19
CA PRO A 158 -7.26 7.66 20.20
C PRO A 158 -6.79 9.12 20.08
N GLN A 159 -5.64 9.36 19.43
CA GLN A 159 -5.05 10.69 19.25
C GLN A 159 -5.50 11.36 17.94
N GLY A 160 -6.04 10.62 16.99
CA GLY A 160 -6.43 11.10 15.68
C GLY A 160 -6.10 10.11 14.55
N TRP A 161 -6.21 10.56 13.33
CA TRP A 161 -5.82 9.76 12.18
C TRP A 161 -4.30 9.70 12.03
N ARG A 162 -3.81 8.56 11.54
CA ARG A 162 -2.41 8.32 11.24
C ARG A 162 -2.28 7.56 9.92
N LEU A 163 -1.33 7.96 9.09
CA LEU A 163 -1.01 7.22 7.87
C LEU A 163 -0.59 5.78 8.23
N SER A 164 -1.21 4.78 7.60
CA SER A 164 -0.89 3.37 7.85
C SER A 164 0.53 3.02 7.36
N PRO A 165 1.12 1.92 7.76
CA PRO A 165 2.25 1.35 7.00
C PRO A 165 1.92 1.26 5.52
N ALA A 166 2.93 1.41 4.65
CA ALA A 166 2.74 1.29 3.21
C ALA A 166 2.45 -0.16 2.81
N TYR A 167 1.69 -0.34 1.76
CA TYR A 167 1.30 -1.64 1.21
C TYR A 167 1.08 -1.53 -0.29
N ASP A 168 1.12 -2.67 -0.96
CA ASP A 168 0.82 -2.81 -2.40
C ASP A 168 1.75 -1.96 -3.29
N ILE A 169 3.04 -1.89 -2.94
CA ILE A 169 4.06 -1.24 -3.76
C ILE A 169 4.59 -2.27 -4.77
N ASN A 170 4.20 -2.11 -6.02
CA ASN A 170 4.55 -3.04 -7.09
C ASN A 170 5.51 -2.37 -8.08
N PRO A 171 6.78 -2.84 -8.20
CA PRO A 171 7.71 -2.26 -9.15
C PRO A 171 7.32 -2.67 -10.57
N ASP A 172 7.49 -1.75 -11.52
CA ASP A 172 7.31 -2.04 -12.94
C ASP A 172 8.63 -1.82 -13.69
N GLU A 173 9.15 -2.89 -14.30
CA GLU A 173 10.38 -2.87 -15.10
C GLU A 173 10.27 -2.04 -16.37
N TYR A 174 9.06 -1.86 -16.88
CA TYR A 174 8.76 -1.16 -18.12
C TYR A 174 7.97 0.11 -17.89
N GLY A 175 7.62 0.39 -16.65
CA GLY A 175 6.87 1.58 -16.26
C GLY A 175 7.66 2.85 -16.53
N THR A 176 7.10 3.75 -17.29
CA THR A 176 7.57 5.13 -17.31
C THR A 176 7.02 5.83 -16.08
N CYS A 177 7.95 6.22 -15.20
CA CYS A 177 7.60 6.81 -13.92
C CYS A 177 6.63 7.98 -14.05
N LEU A 178 5.64 7.98 -13.18
CA LEU A 178 4.56 8.97 -13.02
C LEU A 178 5.02 10.39 -12.63
N LEU A 179 6.10 10.91 -13.19
CA LEU A 179 6.43 12.34 -13.05
C LEU A 179 5.36 13.26 -13.67
N TYR A 180 4.26 12.69 -14.21
CA TYR A 180 3.22 13.39 -14.98
C TYR A 180 1.84 13.48 -14.32
N THR A 181 1.73 13.30 -13.02
CA THR A 181 0.42 13.46 -12.35
C THR A 181 0.10 14.93 -11.99
N SER A 182 1.01 15.87 -12.25
CA SER A 182 0.73 17.31 -12.18
C SER A 182 1.33 17.96 -13.42
N PRO A 183 0.57 18.79 -14.17
CA PRO A 183 1.15 19.56 -15.25
C PRO A 183 2.30 20.41 -14.72
N SER A 184 3.48 20.29 -15.35
CA SER A 184 4.60 21.13 -15.02
C SER A 184 4.20 22.60 -15.24
N PRO A 185 4.61 23.53 -14.36
CA PRO A 185 4.40 24.97 -14.60
C PRO A 185 4.95 25.45 -15.94
N ARG A 186 5.78 24.65 -16.63
CA ARG A 186 6.30 24.93 -17.97
C ARG A 186 5.34 24.57 -19.10
N ASP A 187 4.34 23.74 -18.84
CA ASP A 187 3.37 23.31 -19.86
C ASP A 187 2.22 24.30 -20.04
N SER A 188 2.13 25.33 -19.19
CA SER A 188 1.11 26.39 -19.23
C SER A 188 1.48 27.61 -20.06
N THR A 189 2.62 27.62 -20.79
CA THR A 189 3.11 28.77 -21.55
C THR A 189 3.16 28.58 -23.06
N SER A 190 2.35 27.68 -23.61
CA SER A 190 2.20 27.60 -25.09
C SER A 190 0.72 27.77 -25.46
N SER A 191 0.32 29.04 -25.56
CA SER A 191 -0.82 29.52 -26.34
C SER A 191 -0.52 30.94 -26.79
#